data_599cd33535eaa2f409c2762f6ae1829b
#
_entry.id   599cd33535eaa2f409c2762f6ae1829b
#
_cell.length_a   1.000
_cell.length_b   1.000
_cell.length_c   1.000
_cell.angle_alpha   90.00
_cell.angle_beta   90.00
_cell.angle_gamma   90.00
#
_symmetry.space_group_name_H-M   'P 1'
#
loop_
_entity.id
_entity.type
_entity.pdbx_description
1 polymer ?
#
loop_
_entity_poly.entity_id
_entity_poly.type
_entity_poly.pdbx_seq_one_letter_code
_entity_poly.pdbx_strand_id
1 'polypeptide(L)'
;MYKLQVHTGFANYVDEIWDDVKRIFFEHGINKKTNKTKKVYTTGHSLGAAAATVAASRLGTFARGCFTYGSPRVGNRTFIKTIKCPVWRFRNQRDLVTRVPWVVMNFKHVGKFCYIDRKHELRVGAVKFWRMFKDGIASIFNKTVADGFVDHAIGDYTKYIEQCDTVHKKD
;
A
#
# COMPACT_ATOMS: atom_id res chain seq x y z
N MET A 1 1.57 -26.53 8.26
CA MET A 1 2.34 -25.28 8.07
C MET A 1 1.83 -24.57 6.81
N TYR A 2 1.27 -23.38 6.88
CA TYR A 2 0.74 -22.70 5.69
C TYR A 2 1.90 -22.23 4.82
N LYS A 3 1.92 -22.68 3.54
CA LYS A 3 2.93 -22.29 2.55
C LYS A 3 2.86 -20.78 2.30
N LEU A 4 4.01 -20.13 2.19
CA LEU A 4 4.12 -18.74 1.78
C LEU A 4 3.52 -18.57 0.38
N GLN A 5 2.59 -17.62 0.23
CA GLN A 5 1.94 -17.32 -1.05
C GLN A 5 1.91 -15.81 -1.28
N VAL A 6 2.46 -15.42 -2.42
CA VAL A 6 2.35 -14.09 -3.02
C VAL A 6 1.56 -14.27 -4.32
N HIS A 7 0.80 -13.29 -4.73
CA HIS A 7 0.15 -13.33 -6.05
C HIS A 7 1.22 -13.38 -7.13
N THR A 8 1.18 -14.45 -7.95
CA THR A 8 2.24 -14.79 -8.92
C THR A 8 2.56 -13.62 -9.85
N GLY A 9 1.55 -12.94 -10.38
CA GLY A 9 1.77 -11.78 -11.27
C GLY A 9 2.54 -10.64 -10.61
N PHE A 10 2.34 -10.40 -9.29
CA PHE A 10 3.11 -9.36 -8.57
C PHE A 10 4.54 -9.82 -8.28
N ALA A 11 4.72 -11.10 -7.98
CA ALA A 11 6.06 -11.67 -7.77
C ALA A 11 6.87 -11.61 -9.06
N ASN A 12 6.33 -12.10 -10.18
CA ASN A 12 6.98 -12.08 -11.49
C ASN A 12 7.35 -10.66 -11.93
N TYR A 13 6.43 -9.69 -11.77
CA TYR A 13 6.73 -8.30 -12.10
C TYR A 13 7.93 -7.75 -11.31
N VAL A 14 8.07 -8.12 -10.04
CA VAL A 14 9.23 -7.70 -9.25
C VAL A 14 10.47 -8.53 -9.61
N ASP A 15 10.31 -9.79 -9.99
CA ASP A 15 11.44 -10.65 -10.42
C ASP A 15 12.16 -10.06 -11.62
N GLU A 16 11.42 -9.52 -12.60
CA GLU A 16 11.98 -8.91 -13.82
C GLU A 16 12.94 -7.74 -13.53
N ILE A 17 12.69 -6.98 -12.45
CA ILE A 17 13.50 -5.80 -12.12
C ILE A 17 14.39 -6.01 -10.89
N TRP A 18 14.33 -7.19 -10.24
CA TRP A 18 14.93 -7.38 -8.92
C TRP A 18 16.44 -7.29 -8.92
N ASP A 19 17.10 -7.73 -9.96
CA ASP A 19 18.56 -7.65 -10.06
C ASP A 19 19.04 -6.21 -10.20
N ASP A 20 18.35 -5.38 -10.96
CA ASP A 20 18.61 -3.94 -11.02
C ASP A 20 18.37 -3.25 -9.68
N VAL A 21 17.28 -3.59 -8.99
CA VAL A 21 17.02 -3.06 -7.65
C VAL A 21 18.14 -3.42 -6.68
N LYS A 22 18.61 -4.67 -6.70
CA LYS A 22 19.75 -5.09 -5.87
C LYS A 22 21.01 -4.32 -6.23
N ARG A 23 21.35 -4.20 -7.51
CA ARG A 23 22.53 -3.48 -7.98
C ARG A 23 22.49 -2.02 -7.47
N ILE A 24 21.39 -1.30 -7.71
CA ILE A 24 21.21 0.09 -7.27
C ILE A 24 21.29 0.20 -5.74
N PHE A 25 20.68 -0.76 -5.00
CA PHE A 25 20.75 -0.78 -3.57
C PHE A 25 22.19 -0.94 -3.05
N PHE A 26 22.99 -1.84 -3.62
CA PHE A 26 24.39 -2.02 -3.20
C PHE A 26 25.28 -0.83 -3.62
N GLU A 27 25.00 -0.20 -4.75
CA GLU A 27 25.76 0.97 -5.21
C GLU A 27 25.47 2.23 -4.38
N HIS A 28 24.22 2.45 -4.03
CA HIS A 28 23.75 3.71 -3.44
C HIS A 28 23.16 3.58 -2.03
N GLY A 29 22.67 2.40 -1.67
CA GLY A 29 22.01 2.13 -0.39
C GLY A 29 22.98 1.91 0.78
N ILE A 30 24.27 1.70 0.48
CA ILE A 30 25.31 1.53 1.50
C ILE A 30 26.26 2.73 1.45
N ASN A 31 26.49 3.34 2.60
CA ASN A 31 27.50 4.38 2.71
C ASN A 31 28.89 3.72 2.74
N LYS A 32 29.63 3.80 1.65
CA LYS A 32 30.95 3.16 1.48
C LYS A 32 32.00 3.62 2.50
N LYS A 33 31.88 4.86 3.03
CA LYS A 33 32.83 5.40 4.03
C LYS A 33 32.58 4.86 5.44
N THR A 34 31.30 4.64 5.81
CA THR A 34 30.91 4.25 7.17
C THR A 34 30.43 2.82 7.26
N ASN A 35 30.29 2.13 6.14
CA ASN A 35 29.68 0.81 5.99
C ASN A 35 28.24 0.71 6.59
N LYS A 36 27.57 1.85 6.71
CA LYS A 36 26.20 1.94 7.23
C LYS A 36 25.18 1.96 6.10
N THR A 37 24.11 1.23 6.27
CA THR A 37 22.98 1.22 5.34
C THR A 37 22.23 2.54 5.43
N LYS A 38 21.95 3.16 4.28
CA LYS A 38 21.03 4.28 4.19
C LYS A 38 19.61 3.82 4.51
N LYS A 39 18.75 4.75 4.93
CA LYS A 39 17.31 4.48 5.10
C LYS A 39 16.69 4.22 3.74
N VAL A 40 16.11 3.03 3.54
CA VAL A 40 15.41 2.65 2.32
C VAL A 40 13.93 2.57 2.60
N TYR A 41 13.15 3.23 1.77
CA TYR A 41 11.69 3.19 1.81
C TYR A 41 11.18 2.66 0.47
N THR A 42 10.12 1.88 0.51
CA THR A 42 9.41 1.44 -0.70
C THR A 42 8.08 2.17 -0.78
N THR A 43 7.71 2.59 -1.97
CA THR A 43 6.43 3.25 -2.20
C THR A 43 5.88 2.89 -3.57
N GLY A 44 4.56 2.94 -3.71
CA GLY A 44 3.93 2.67 -4.99
C GLY A 44 2.41 2.82 -4.96
N HIS A 45 1.85 2.95 -6.15
CA HIS A 45 0.41 3.06 -6.40
C HIS A 45 -0.07 1.87 -7.23
N SER A 46 -1.26 1.36 -6.96
CA SER A 46 -1.89 0.29 -7.74
C SER A 46 -1.01 -0.97 -7.82
N LEU A 47 -0.67 -1.45 -9.02
CA LEU A 47 0.29 -2.52 -9.25
C LEU A 47 1.67 -2.21 -8.62
N GLY A 48 2.13 -0.96 -8.72
CA GLY A 48 3.34 -0.49 -8.06
C GLY A 48 3.28 -0.58 -6.53
N ALA A 49 2.11 -0.46 -5.92
CA ALA A 49 1.92 -0.68 -4.48
C ALA A 49 2.11 -2.15 -4.09
N ALA A 50 1.65 -3.08 -4.94
CA ALA A 50 1.93 -4.50 -4.75
C ALA A 50 3.43 -4.79 -4.91
N ALA A 51 4.07 -4.24 -5.94
CA ALA A 51 5.51 -4.35 -6.16
C ALA A 51 6.32 -3.79 -4.98
N ALA A 52 5.97 -2.60 -4.48
CA ALA A 52 6.60 -1.99 -3.31
C ALA A 52 6.50 -2.88 -2.06
N THR A 53 5.35 -3.55 -1.88
CA THR A 53 5.13 -4.49 -0.77
C THR A 53 6.01 -5.74 -0.91
N VAL A 54 6.13 -6.30 -2.12
CA VAL A 54 7.02 -7.45 -2.39
C VAL A 54 8.48 -7.03 -2.19
N ALA A 55 8.87 -5.87 -2.69
CA ALA A 55 10.21 -5.33 -2.51
C ALA A 55 10.56 -5.12 -1.01
N ALA A 56 9.62 -4.57 -0.22
CA ALA A 56 9.80 -4.42 1.23
C ALA A 56 10.04 -5.78 1.93
N SER A 57 9.32 -6.82 1.51
CA SER A 57 9.53 -8.18 2.00
C SER A 57 10.93 -8.70 1.67
N ARG A 58 11.40 -8.50 0.43
CA ARG A 58 12.72 -8.97 -0.04
C ARG A 58 13.88 -8.19 0.56
N LEU A 59 13.72 -6.90 0.78
CA LEU A 59 14.70 -6.05 1.47
C LEU A 59 14.83 -6.39 2.95
N GLY A 60 13.82 -7.01 3.56
CA GLY A 60 13.84 -7.43 4.93
C GLY A 60 14.12 -6.27 5.90
N THR A 61 15.15 -6.38 6.72
CA THR A 61 15.53 -5.36 7.71
C THR A 61 16.15 -4.10 7.11
N PHE A 62 16.53 -4.11 5.84
CA PHE A 62 17.02 -2.91 5.14
C PHE A 62 15.88 -1.93 4.84
N ALA A 63 14.65 -2.40 4.62
CA ALA A 63 13.50 -1.53 4.47
C ALA A 63 13.15 -0.88 5.81
N ARG A 64 12.96 0.44 5.81
CA ARG A 64 12.57 1.22 6.99
C ARG A 64 11.08 1.55 7.02
N GLY A 65 10.43 1.47 5.88
CA GLY A 65 8.99 1.67 5.75
C GLY A 65 8.50 1.39 4.34
N CYS A 66 7.22 1.07 4.24
CA CYS A 66 6.54 0.87 2.97
C CYS A 66 5.23 1.69 2.97
N PHE A 67 5.05 2.51 1.93
CA PHE A 67 3.89 3.37 1.75
C PHE A 67 3.16 2.97 0.47
N THR A 68 1.91 2.56 0.58
CA THR A 68 1.15 2.04 -0.56
C THR A 68 -0.16 2.77 -0.75
N TYR A 69 -0.47 3.13 -1.98
CA TYR A 69 -1.65 3.88 -2.38
C TYR A 69 -2.50 3.02 -3.32
N GLY A 70 -3.78 2.83 -3.00
CA GLY A 70 -4.65 1.99 -3.81
C GLY A 70 -4.19 0.53 -3.94
N SER A 71 -3.51 0.00 -2.93
CA SER A 71 -2.88 -1.32 -3.01
C SER A 71 -3.90 -2.46 -3.07
N PRO A 72 -3.76 -3.40 -4.02
CA PRO A 72 -4.48 -4.67 -3.98
C PRO A 72 -4.02 -5.54 -2.81
N ARG A 73 -4.63 -6.71 -2.63
CA ARG A 73 -4.15 -7.73 -1.69
C ARG A 73 -2.98 -8.48 -2.30
N VAL A 74 -1.83 -8.50 -1.62
CA VAL A 74 -0.57 -8.94 -2.22
C VAL A 74 -0.24 -10.40 -1.91
N GLY A 75 -0.54 -10.88 -0.72
CA GLY A 75 -0.20 -12.24 -0.32
C GLY A 75 -0.96 -12.73 0.91
N ASN A 76 -0.68 -13.95 1.32
CA ASN A 76 -1.31 -14.56 2.48
C ASN A 76 -0.67 -14.11 3.81
N ARG A 77 -1.21 -14.58 4.93
CA ARG A 77 -0.69 -14.25 6.28
C ARG A 77 0.78 -14.63 6.46
N THR A 78 1.23 -15.71 5.83
CA THR A 78 2.63 -16.15 5.91
C THR A 78 3.54 -15.16 5.18
N PHE A 79 3.14 -14.67 4.01
CA PHE A 79 3.84 -13.61 3.31
C PHE A 79 3.92 -12.31 4.13
N ILE A 80 2.81 -11.89 4.76
CA ILE A 80 2.80 -10.66 5.57
C ILE A 80 3.86 -10.70 6.68
N LYS A 81 4.10 -11.86 7.29
CA LYS A 81 5.12 -12.05 8.34
C LYS A 81 6.57 -11.88 7.85
N THR A 82 6.81 -11.95 6.54
CA THR A 82 8.15 -11.72 5.98
C THR A 82 8.53 -10.24 5.94
N ILE A 83 7.56 -9.34 5.98
CA ILE A 83 7.78 -7.89 5.94
C ILE A 83 8.26 -7.43 7.32
N LYS A 84 9.45 -6.83 7.38
CA LYS A 84 10.14 -6.45 8.63
C LYS A 84 10.07 -4.96 8.95
N CYS A 85 9.43 -4.16 8.09
CA CYS A 85 9.24 -2.73 8.31
C CYS A 85 7.77 -2.38 8.53
N PRO A 86 7.47 -1.20 9.13
CA PRO A 86 6.12 -0.66 9.14
C PRO A 86 5.58 -0.45 7.73
N VAL A 87 4.30 -0.76 7.54
CA VAL A 87 3.60 -0.54 6.28
C VAL A 87 2.39 0.35 6.53
N TRP A 88 2.25 1.42 5.75
CA TRP A 88 1.09 2.29 5.72
C TRP A 88 0.38 2.12 4.38
N ARG A 89 -0.88 1.71 4.45
CA ARG A 89 -1.70 1.42 3.29
C ARG A 89 -2.81 2.44 3.17
N PHE A 90 -2.64 3.36 2.23
CA PHE A 90 -3.61 4.41 1.93
C PHE A 90 -4.68 3.90 0.97
N ARG A 91 -5.92 4.23 1.28
CA ARG A 91 -7.08 3.99 0.44
C ARG A 91 -7.94 5.23 0.37
N ASN A 92 -8.17 5.69 -0.84
CA ASN A 92 -9.12 6.75 -1.12
C ASN A 92 -10.53 6.15 -1.23
N GLN A 93 -11.46 6.69 -0.50
CA GLN A 93 -12.91 6.42 -0.56
C GLN A 93 -13.28 5.00 -1.02
N ARG A 94 -13.84 4.88 -2.24
CA ARG A 94 -14.36 3.64 -2.83
C ARG A 94 -13.39 2.92 -3.76
N ASP A 95 -12.12 3.30 -3.76
CA ASP A 95 -11.11 2.65 -4.60
C ASP A 95 -11.35 1.12 -4.68
N LEU A 96 -11.80 0.66 -5.87
CA LEU A 96 -12.18 -0.73 -6.11
C LEU A 96 -10.98 -1.65 -6.24
N VAL A 97 -9.84 -1.13 -6.71
CA VAL A 97 -8.61 -1.91 -6.89
C VAL A 97 -8.15 -2.49 -5.56
N THR A 98 -8.40 -1.79 -4.46
CA THR A 98 -8.06 -2.28 -3.12
C THR A 98 -8.85 -3.54 -2.71
N ARG A 99 -9.89 -3.94 -3.46
CA ARG A 99 -10.72 -5.11 -3.16
C ARG A 99 -10.26 -6.39 -3.84
N VAL A 100 -9.36 -6.27 -4.83
CA VAL A 100 -8.83 -7.43 -5.57
C VAL A 100 -7.45 -7.87 -5.04
N PRO A 101 -7.03 -9.11 -5.23
CA PRO A 101 -7.91 -10.26 -5.52
C PRO A 101 -8.95 -10.48 -4.41
N TRP A 102 -10.02 -11.21 -4.75
CA TRP A 102 -11.11 -11.48 -3.80
C TRP A 102 -10.62 -12.18 -2.53
N VAL A 103 -11.27 -11.91 -1.41
CA VAL A 103 -10.89 -12.47 -0.08
C VAL A 103 -10.86 -14.00 -0.08
N VAL A 104 -11.71 -14.63 -0.89
CA VAL A 104 -11.80 -16.09 -1.04
C VAL A 104 -10.48 -16.72 -1.52
N MET A 105 -9.61 -15.98 -2.20
CA MET A 105 -8.28 -16.43 -2.63
C MET A 105 -7.24 -16.41 -1.50
N ASN A 106 -7.64 -16.21 -0.25
CA ASN A 106 -6.79 -16.16 0.95
C ASN A 106 -5.74 -15.04 0.97
N PHE A 107 -5.77 -14.10 0.01
CA PHE A 107 -4.90 -12.94 0.03
C PHE A 107 -5.41 -11.88 1.01
N LYS A 108 -4.49 -11.21 1.67
CA LYS A 108 -4.76 -10.23 2.72
C LYS A 108 -4.11 -8.90 2.40
N HIS A 109 -4.66 -7.86 3.01
CA HIS A 109 -4.00 -6.56 3.05
C HIS A 109 -2.84 -6.56 4.04
N VAL A 110 -1.84 -5.73 3.74
CA VAL A 110 -0.65 -5.54 4.56
C VAL A 110 -0.70 -4.17 5.22
N GLY A 111 -0.26 -4.10 6.46
CA GLY A 111 0.05 -2.85 7.15
C GLY A 111 -1.13 -2.12 7.79
N LYS A 112 -0.81 -0.94 8.30
CA LYS A 112 -1.74 -0.05 8.97
C LYS A 112 -2.65 0.62 7.94
N PHE A 113 -3.96 0.57 8.17
CA PHE A 113 -4.94 1.14 7.27
C PHE A 113 -5.03 2.65 7.44
N CYS A 114 -4.90 3.39 6.34
CA CYS A 114 -5.02 4.83 6.24
C CYS A 114 -6.14 5.14 5.24
N TYR A 115 -7.26 5.62 5.72
CA TYR A 115 -8.46 5.84 4.92
C TYR A 115 -8.69 7.33 4.70
N ILE A 116 -8.82 7.75 3.45
CA ILE A 116 -9.22 9.10 3.06
C ILE A 116 -10.73 9.07 2.83
N ASP A 117 -11.48 9.77 3.69
CA ASP A 117 -12.93 9.78 3.63
C ASP A 117 -13.48 10.80 2.62
N ARG A 118 -14.81 10.86 2.46
CA ARG A 118 -15.48 11.76 1.51
C ARG A 118 -15.27 13.26 1.80
N LYS A 119 -14.86 13.59 3.01
CA LYS A 119 -14.48 14.95 3.39
C LYS A 119 -12.98 15.21 3.18
N HIS A 120 -12.30 14.24 2.55
CA HIS A 120 -10.86 14.23 2.35
C HIS A 120 -10.05 14.25 3.66
N GLU A 121 -10.65 13.77 4.76
CA GLU A 121 -9.97 13.64 6.04
C GLU A 121 -9.23 12.28 6.12
N LEU A 122 -7.97 12.32 6.53
CA LEU A 122 -7.17 11.11 6.74
C LEU A 122 -7.51 10.48 8.10
N ARG A 123 -7.85 9.20 8.07
CA ARG A 123 -8.13 8.39 9.25
C ARG A 123 -7.19 7.21 9.31
N VAL A 124 -6.51 7.07 10.43
CA VAL A 124 -5.47 6.05 10.60
C VAL A 124 -5.95 4.99 11.59
N GLY A 125 -5.83 3.72 11.21
CA GLY A 125 -6.20 2.57 12.06
C GLY A 125 -7.61 2.05 11.82
N ALA A 126 -8.33 1.68 12.88
CA ALA A 126 -9.66 1.09 12.79
C ALA A 126 -10.71 2.15 12.40
N VAL A 127 -11.03 2.21 11.12
CA VAL A 127 -12.18 3.01 10.66
C VAL A 127 -13.46 2.23 10.94
N LYS A 128 -14.42 2.83 11.65
CA LYS A 128 -15.70 2.18 11.97
C LYS A 128 -16.38 1.73 10.67
N PHE A 129 -16.74 0.45 10.59
CA PHE A 129 -17.41 -0.17 9.45
C PHE A 129 -18.60 0.66 8.94
N TRP A 130 -19.42 1.20 9.84
CA TRP A 130 -20.57 2.05 9.52
C TRP A 130 -20.21 3.34 8.79
N ARG A 131 -19.01 3.91 8.99
CA ARG A 131 -18.57 5.09 8.24
C ARG A 131 -18.26 4.71 6.80
N MET A 132 -17.50 3.65 6.59
CA MET A 132 -17.22 3.12 5.24
C MET A 132 -18.51 2.67 4.54
N PHE A 133 -19.49 2.17 5.29
CA PHE A 133 -20.79 1.76 4.79
C PHE A 133 -21.65 2.97 4.41
N LYS A 134 -21.72 4.03 5.23
CA LYS A 134 -22.40 5.29 4.88
C LYS A 134 -21.77 5.96 3.66
N ASP A 135 -20.45 6.00 3.58
CA ASP A 135 -19.74 6.48 2.39
C ASP A 135 -20.09 5.61 1.16
N GLY A 136 -20.27 4.30 1.37
CA GLY A 136 -20.72 3.34 0.37
C GLY A 136 -22.15 3.57 -0.10
N ILE A 137 -23.13 3.66 0.80
CA ILE A 137 -24.56 3.83 0.46
C ILE A 137 -24.81 5.19 -0.21
N ALA A 138 -24.29 6.27 0.36
CA ALA A 138 -24.49 7.61 -0.21
C ALA A 138 -23.97 7.74 -1.65
N SER A 139 -23.08 6.84 -2.08
CA SER A 139 -22.56 6.84 -3.44
C SER A 139 -23.28 5.83 -4.35
N ILE A 140 -24.03 4.86 -3.84
CA ILE A 140 -24.93 4.00 -4.66
C ILE A 140 -26.03 4.86 -5.28
N PHE A 141 -26.48 5.89 -4.57
CA PHE A 141 -27.53 6.79 -5.08
C PHE A 141 -27.02 7.87 -6.06
N ASN A 142 -25.71 8.14 -6.11
CA ASN A 142 -25.17 9.27 -6.87
C ASN A 142 -24.03 8.96 -7.85
N LYS A 143 -23.54 7.71 -7.95
CA LYS A 143 -22.33 7.45 -8.74
C LYS A 143 -22.29 6.02 -9.31
N THR A 144 -21.77 5.89 -10.53
CA THR A 144 -21.59 4.65 -11.29
C THR A 144 -20.34 3.87 -10.87
N VAL A 145 -20.20 2.62 -11.41
CA VAL A 145 -18.98 1.79 -11.23
C VAL A 145 -17.72 2.53 -11.69
N ALA A 146 -17.85 3.42 -12.68
CA ALA A 146 -16.76 4.26 -13.18
C ALA A 146 -16.07 5.09 -12.06
N ASP A 147 -16.82 5.56 -11.08
CA ASP A 147 -16.28 6.41 -10.00
C ASP A 147 -15.31 5.64 -9.05
N GLY A 148 -15.48 4.32 -8.93
CA GLY A 148 -14.54 3.51 -8.16
C GLY A 148 -13.17 3.40 -8.82
N PHE A 149 -13.07 3.61 -10.13
CA PHE A 149 -11.81 3.73 -10.87
C PHE A 149 -11.25 5.16 -10.80
N VAL A 150 -12.09 6.18 -10.74
CA VAL A 150 -11.68 7.58 -10.51
C VAL A 150 -11.04 7.72 -9.13
N ASP A 151 -11.66 7.17 -8.09
CA ASP A 151 -11.09 7.16 -6.71
C ASP A 151 -9.73 6.43 -6.64
N HIS A 152 -9.36 5.69 -7.68
CA HIS A 152 -8.08 5.00 -7.80
C HIS A 152 -6.97 5.88 -8.41
N ALA A 153 -7.30 7.01 -9.01
CA ALA A 153 -6.31 7.86 -9.68
C ALA A 153 -5.23 8.37 -8.70
N ILE A 154 -3.96 8.29 -9.10
CA ILE A 154 -2.83 8.75 -8.25
C ILE A 154 -2.92 10.25 -7.93
N GLY A 155 -3.45 11.05 -8.84
CA GLY A 155 -3.64 12.49 -8.64
C GLY A 155 -4.56 12.80 -7.47
N ASP A 156 -5.60 12.01 -7.25
CA ASP A 156 -6.50 12.18 -6.10
C ASP A 156 -5.80 11.82 -4.78
N TYR A 157 -4.99 10.76 -4.77
CA TYR A 157 -4.19 10.41 -3.62
C TYR A 157 -3.21 11.53 -3.24
N THR A 158 -2.49 12.09 -4.21
CA THR A 158 -1.57 13.20 -3.99
C THR A 158 -2.29 14.42 -3.42
N LYS A 159 -3.34 14.88 -4.11
CA LYS A 159 -4.14 16.03 -3.71
C LYS A 159 -4.68 15.93 -2.28
N TYR A 160 -5.26 14.79 -1.93
CA TYR A 160 -5.89 14.64 -0.61
C TYR A 160 -4.88 14.42 0.51
N ILE A 161 -3.72 13.81 0.24
CA ILE A 161 -2.67 13.65 1.25
C ILE A 161 -1.99 14.99 1.54
N GLU A 162 -1.74 15.82 0.53
CA GLU A 162 -1.23 17.17 0.72
C GLU A 162 -2.17 18.04 1.56
N GLN A 163 -3.48 17.88 1.39
CA GLN A 163 -4.48 18.58 2.20
C GLN A 163 -4.57 18.08 3.64
N CYS A 164 -4.13 16.84 3.92
CA CYS A 164 -4.19 16.26 5.26
C CYS A 164 -3.13 16.79 6.24
N ASP A 165 -2.11 17.50 5.78
CA ASP A 165 -1.07 18.09 6.64
C ASP A 165 -1.59 19.16 7.61
N THR A 166 -2.82 19.62 7.41
CA THR A 166 -3.46 20.65 8.24
C THR A 166 -4.23 20.11 9.43
N VAL A 167 -4.55 18.81 9.47
CA VAL A 167 -5.49 18.24 10.47
C VAL A 167 -4.78 17.65 11.70
N HIS A 168 -3.52 17.25 11.60
CA HIS A 168 -2.78 16.64 12.72
C HIS A 168 -2.08 17.62 13.68
N LYS A 169 -2.34 18.91 13.58
CA LYS A 169 -1.82 19.92 14.54
C LYS A 169 -2.81 20.29 15.66
N LYS A 170 -3.91 19.54 15.79
CA LYS A 170 -4.90 19.77 16.87
C LYS A 170 -5.29 18.41 17.46
N ASP A 171 -4.42 17.87 18.30
CA ASP A 171 -4.74 17.01 19.46
C ASP A 171 -3.48 16.90 20.33
#